data_5aa4b0d5f14a99e46c6a34dbd5bc6e3a
#
_entry.id   5aa4b0d5f14a99e46c6a34dbd5bc6e3a
#
_cell.length_a   1.000
_cell.length_b   1.000
_cell.length_c   1.000
_cell.angle_alpha   90.00
_cell.angle_beta   90.00
_cell.angle_gamma   90.00
#
_symmetry.space_group_name_H-M   'P 1'
#
loop_
_entity.id
_entity.type
_entity.pdbx_description
1 polymer ?
#
loop_
_entity_poly.entity_id
_entity_poly.type
_entity_poly.pdbx_seq_one_letter_code
_entity_poly.pdbx_strand_id
1 'polypeptide(L)'
;MAGSVLLSGCFDGDSSKDTSVRIVHASSDAPAVNVRVNNNTVLSGADYKQAAELSPKAGSSTIAIDGILPGGTTTTVIETDASLRFDTHYDVIAVGKVGDSSIAPLVLADDGSRSSSTSVRLRVAHLSPDAEAAAAGPVDVFVTAAGDPLPADATFTFSFKESVGPLEVPAGDYQIRVTPTGTDTVVYDSGTVPLPAGADLLIGAVDNTVFGDSPVSLLVVNGADTSEIVDVGTGVGIRAAHNSATPTPDVDIYVNEDPDGSPAAGPVAYGETVPASPETGSYVELAAGSNRVAITATGDTSNAVIDETLDLANGDLRTLVAAGILADGLDLFAFTDDNRRIATEARLRVLHGAVEAQSVDVFLIPTAAGGAGATLIGNASPALDDFQYGTSSGYVSVAADEYVIFITSDDGSTELYKSPSLSLSAGGVYTALARLEESMASVATVTLLDDFVIP
;
A
#
# COMPACT_ATOMS: atom_id res chain seq x y z
N MET A 1 6.81 -11.98 -0.60
CA MET A 1 8.16 -12.42 -1.03
C MET A 1 8.73 -11.33 -1.90
N ALA A 2 9.70 -10.56 -1.40
CA ALA A 2 10.35 -9.52 -2.17
C ALA A 2 11.20 -10.19 -3.26
N GLY A 3 10.78 -10.04 -4.51
CA GLY A 3 11.53 -10.51 -5.67
C GLY A 3 12.64 -9.51 -6.02
N SER A 4 13.89 -9.83 -5.66
CA SER A 4 15.05 -9.11 -6.17
C SER A 4 15.13 -9.30 -7.67
N VAL A 5 14.80 -8.29 -8.45
CA VAL A 5 15.05 -8.26 -9.89
C VAL A 5 16.52 -7.92 -10.09
N LEU A 6 17.33 -8.95 -10.32
CA LEU A 6 18.72 -8.79 -10.79
C LEU A 6 18.67 -8.39 -12.27
N LEU A 7 18.83 -7.12 -12.56
CA LEU A 7 19.07 -6.61 -13.91
C LEU A 7 20.55 -6.82 -14.27
N SER A 8 20.86 -7.91 -14.97
CA SER A 8 22.13 -8.04 -15.70
C SER A 8 22.01 -7.36 -17.05
N GLY A 9 22.11 -6.05 -17.09
CA GLY A 9 22.36 -5.32 -18.32
C GLY A 9 23.83 -5.45 -18.67
N CYS A 10 24.19 -6.26 -19.66
CA CYS A 10 25.53 -6.23 -20.24
C CYS A 10 25.72 -4.89 -20.98
N PHE A 11 26.37 -3.94 -20.32
CA PHE A 11 26.97 -2.80 -21.01
C PHE A 11 28.41 -3.15 -21.33
N ASP A 12 28.75 -3.12 -22.61
CA ASP A 12 30.12 -3.37 -23.10
C ASP A 12 31.07 -2.28 -22.61
N GLY A 13 32.09 -2.69 -21.91
CA GLY A 13 32.92 -1.93 -21.02
C GLY A 13 33.80 -0.84 -21.66
N ASP A 14 33.60 0.33 -21.11
CA ASP A 14 34.64 1.29 -20.79
C ASP A 14 34.20 1.94 -19.44
N SER A 15 34.63 1.34 -18.34
CA SER A 15 34.28 1.75 -16.96
C SER A 15 34.68 3.21 -16.62
N SER A 16 35.41 3.86 -17.51
CA SER A 16 35.86 5.23 -17.38
C SER A 16 34.84 6.30 -17.81
N LYS A 17 33.62 5.91 -18.19
CA LYS A 17 32.60 6.82 -18.74
C LYS A 17 31.21 6.60 -18.16
N ASP A 18 31.08 5.82 -17.11
CA ASP A 18 29.79 5.52 -16.51
C ASP A 18 29.43 6.62 -15.49
N THR A 19 28.12 6.80 -15.30
CA THR A 19 27.54 7.64 -14.26
C THR A 19 26.75 6.72 -13.30
N SER A 20 26.40 7.19 -12.12
CA SER A 20 25.45 6.49 -11.25
C SER A 20 24.12 7.25 -11.26
N VAL A 21 23.02 6.54 -11.54
CA VAL A 21 21.67 7.12 -11.52
C VAL A 21 20.78 6.25 -10.65
N ARG A 22 20.33 6.79 -9.54
CA ARG A 22 19.32 6.18 -8.69
C ARG A 22 17.95 6.77 -9.07
N ILE A 23 17.01 5.90 -9.42
CA ILE A 23 15.64 6.28 -9.76
C ILE A 23 14.73 5.89 -8.61
N VAL A 24 13.85 6.79 -8.18
CA VAL A 24 12.94 6.58 -7.05
C VAL A 24 11.52 6.95 -7.45
N HIS A 25 10.56 6.07 -7.16
CA HIS A 25 9.14 6.35 -7.34
C HIS A 25 8.53 6.89 -6.05
N ALA A 26 8.31 8.19 -5.98
CA ALA A 26 7.78 8.91 -4.81
C ALA A 26 6.44 9.64 -5.08
N SER A 27 5.69 9.22 -6.11
CA SER A 27 4.35 9.74 -6.40
C SER A 27 3.29 8.74 -5.90
N SER A 28 2.57 9.09 -4.84
CA SER A 28 1.70 8.16 -4.12
C SER A 28 0.44 7.76 -4.88
N ASP A 29 -0.04 8.58 -5.82
CA ASP A 29 -1.23 8.32 -6.64
C ASP A 29 -0.92 7.87 -8.07
N ALA A 30 0.37 7.71 -8.41
CA ALA A 30 0.77 7.19 -9.72
C ALA A 30 0.71 5.65 -9.74
N PRO A 31 0.38 5.02 -10.89
CA PRO A 31 0.48 3.58 -11.06
C PRO A 31 1.94 3.13 -11.03
N ALA A 32 2.17 1.81 -11.02
CA ALA A 32 3.50 1.27 -11.27
C ALA A 32 4.05 1.78 -12.60
N VAL A 33 5.37 1.95 -12.70
CA VAL A 33 6.01 2.58 -13.86
C VAL A 33 7.09 1.70 -14.49
N ASN A 34 7.26 1.88 -15.80
CA ASN A 34 8.47 1.48 -16.49
C ASN A 34 9.38 2.69 -16.69
N VAL A 35 10.68 2.50 -16.56
CA VAL A 35 11.66 3.55 -16.86
C VAL A 35 12.44 3.18 -18.09
N ARG A 36 12.53 4.12 -19.05
CA ARG A 36 13.33 3.99 -20.26
C ARG A 36 14.48 5.00 -20.27
N VAL A 37 15.64 4.54 -20.73
CA VAL A 37 16.78 5.39 -21.05
C VAL A 37 17.11 5.18 -22.52
N ASN A 38 17.10 6.25 -23.31
CA ASN A 38 17.32 6.21 -24.76
C ASN A 38 16.43 5.15 -25.46
N ASN A 39 15.14 5.13 -25.13
CA ASN A 39 14.12 4.18 -25.61
C ASN A 39 14.29 2.71 -25.14
N ASN A 40 15.31 2.38 -24.36
CA ASN A 40 15.47 1.05 -23.81
C ASN A 40 14.86 1.00 -22.41
N THR A 41 13.96 0.05 -22.15
CA THR A 41 13.43 -0.19 -20.82
C THR A 41 14.54 -0.71 -19.91
N VAL A 42 14.83 0.01 -18.85
CA VAL A 42 15.88 -0.29 -17.86
C VAL A 42 15.31 -0.72 -16.52
N LEU A 43 14.05 -0.41 -16.25
CA LEU A 43 13.31 -0.83 -15.09
C LEU A 43 11.85 -1.05 -15.50
N SER A 44 11.24 -2.15 -15.04
CA SER A 44 9.85 -2.48 -15.33
C SER A 44 9.07 -2.69 -14.05
N GLY A 45 7.87 -2.12 -14.00
CA GLY A 45 6.90 -2.36 -12.93
C GLY A 45 7.32 -1.83 -11.56
N ALA A 46 8.12 -0.74 -11.51
CA ALA A 46 8.46 -0.12 -10.23
C ALA A 46 7.23 0.54 -9.63
N ASP A 47 6.86 0.13 -8.44
CA ASP A 47 5.74 0.69 -7.69
C ASP A 47 6.19 1.80 -6.74
N TYR A 48 5.21 2.49 -6.13
CA TYR A 48 5.45 3.52 -5.13
C TYR A 48 6.40 3.05 -4.02
N LYS A 49 7.34 3.92 -3.61
CA LYS A 49 8.41 3.65 -2.64
C LYS A 49 9.47 2.64 -3.12
N GLN A 50 9.49 2.28 -4.39
CA GLN A 50 10.56 1.46 -4.97
C GLN A 50 11.63 2.32 -5.64
N ALA A 51 12.84 1.77 -5.69
CA ALA A 51 14.01 2.40 -6.32
C ALA A 51 14.77 1.41 -7.20
N ALA A 52 15.58 1.96 -8.12
CA ALA A 52 16.55 1.21 -8.91
C ALA A 52 17.84 2.01 -9.06
N GLU A 53 18.96 1.32 -9.18
CA GLU A 53 20.26 1.92 -9.48
C GLU A 53 20.72 1.49 -10.87
N LEU A 54 21.15 2.46 -11.67
CA LEU A 54 21.58 2.30 -13.04
C LEU A 54 22.95 2.93 -13.23
N SER A 55 23.73 2.42 -14.21
CA SER A 55 25.03 2.99 -14.57
C SER A 55 25.05 3.33 -16.07
N PRO A 56 24.27 4.34 -16.51
CA PRO A 56 24.30 4.78 -17.89
C PRO A 56 25.62 5.46 -18.23
N LYS A 57 25.99 5.47 -19.52
CA LYS A 57 27.17 6.20 -19.99
C LYS A 57 26.93 7.71 -19.89
N ALA A 58 27.99 8.45 -19.53
CA ALA A 58 27.98 9.92 -19.58
C ALA A 58 27.67 10.41 -21.01
N GLY A 59 26.92 11.48 -21.11
CA GLY A 59 26.49 12.08 -22.37
C GLY A 59 25.03 12.53 -22.32
N SER A 60 24.48 12.80 -23.49
CA SER A 60 23.05 13.12 -23.59
C SER A 60 22.22 11.84 -23.57
N SER A 61 21.22 11.79 -22.70
CA SER A 61 20.28 10.68 -22.59
C SER A 61 18.87 11.23 -22.42
N THR A 62 17.91 10.59 -23.09
CA THR A 62 16.48 10.82 -22.83
C THR A 62 16.02 9.82 -21.78
N ILE A 63 15.48 10.32 -20.68
CA ILE A 63 14.87 9.51 -19.61
C ILE A 63 13.37 9.66 -19.73
N ALA A 64 12.66 8.54 -19.86
CA ALA A 64 11.19 8.52 -19.87
C ALA A 64 10.65 7.59 -18.80
N ILE A 65 9.57 8.02 -18.14
CA ILE A 65 8.82 7.25 -17.15
C ILE A 65 7.43 7.01 -17.72
N ASP A 66 7.09 5.75 -17.92
CA ASP A 66 5.81 5.33 -18.49
C ASP A 66 4.96 4.69 -17.39
N GLY A 67 3.81 5.27 -17.09
CA GLY A 67 2.81 4.68 -16.20
C GLY A 67 2.17 3.45 -16.85
N ILE A 68 2.04 2.37 -16.08
CA ILE A 68 1.38 1.13 -16.52
C ILE A 68 -0.10 1.26 -16.17
N LEU A 69 -0.95 1.22 -17.20
CA LEU A 69 -2.41 1.32 -17.06
C LEU A 69 -3.05 -0.08 -16.99
N PRO A 70 -4.31 -0.17 -16.53
CA PRO A 70 -5.05 -1.44 -16.57
C PRO A 70 -5.02 -2.10 -17.94
N GLY A 71 -4.82 -3.41 -17.97
CA GLY A 71 -4.62 -4.16 -19.20
C GLY A 71 -3.20 -4.12 -19.77
N GLY A 72 -2.23 -3.53 -19.03
CA GLY A 72 -0.80 -3.55 -19.36
C GLY A 72 -0.36 -2.56 -20.41
N THR A 73 -1.23 -1.66 -20.87
CA THR A 73 -0.84 -0.55 -21.75
C THR A 73 -0.04 0.48 -20.94
N THR A 74 0.80 1.27 -21.64
CA THR A 74 1.62 2.28 -20.97
C THR A 74 1.38 3.66 -21.55
N THR A 75 1.53 4.68 -20.69
CA THR A 75 1.52 6.09 -21.12
C THR A 75 2.72 6.82 -20.53
N THR A 76 3.43 7.60 -21.35
CA THR A 76 4.56 8.39 -20.88
C THR A 76 4.04 9.56 -20.02
N VAL A 77 4.43 9.58 -18.76
CA VAL A 77 4.05 10.63 -17.79
C VAL A 77 5.17 11.65 -17.58
N ILE A 78 6.41 11.24 -17.74
CA ILE A 78 7.59 12.10 -17.67
C ILE A 78 8.50 11.74 -18.83
N GLU A 79 8.96 12.74 -19.58
CA GLU A 79 10.06 12.61 -20.55
C GLU A 79 10.97 13.83 -20.44
N THR A 80 12.26 13.60 -20.27
CA THR A 80 13.24 14.67 -20.11
C THR A 80 14.58 14.28 -20.72
N ASP A 81 15.22 15.27 -21.34
CA ASP A 81 16.60 15.12 -21.80
C ASP A 81 17.55 15.47 -20.65
N ALA A 82 18.44 14.54 -20.33
CA ALA A 82 19.44 14.68 -19.29
C ALA A 82 20.84 14.68 -19.89
N SER A 83 21.67 15.64 -19.49
CA SER A 83 23.09 15.64 -19.79
C SER A 83 23.85 15.03 -18.61
N LEU A 84 24.05 13.73 -18.65
CA LEU A 84 24.74 12.98 -17.60
C LEU A 84 26.24 13.23 -17.67
N ARG A 85 26.82 13.69 -16.57
CA ARG A 85 28.27 13.97 -16.47
C ARG A 85 28.98 12.72 -15.94
N PHE A 86 30.15 12.48 -16.47
CA PHE A 86 31.06 11.47 -15.96
C PHE A 86 31.35 11.72 -14.46
N ASP A 87 31.49 10.64 -13.70
CA ASP A 87 31.82 10.68 -12.26
C ASP A 87 30.83 11.52 -11.44
N THR A 88 29.56 11.43 -11.79
CA THR A 88 28.47 12.16 -11.13
C THR A 88 27.38 11.18 -10.74
N HIS A 89 26.90 11.30 -9.50
CA HIS A 89 25.76 10.57 -8.97
C HIS A 89 24.49 11.41 -9.11
N TYR A 90 23.43 10.78 -9.61
CA TYR A 90 22.13 11.42 -9.79
C TYR A 90 21.08 10.67 -9.00
N ASP A 91 20.22 11.40 -8.26
CA ASP A 91 18.93 10.92 -7.82
C ASP A 91 17.86 11.51 -8.74
N VAL A 92 17.12 10.66 -9.43
CA VAL A 92 15.98 11.03 -10.29
C VAL A 92 14.72 10.50 -9.62
N ILE A 93 13.96 11.42 -9.03
CA ILE A 93 12.81 11.09 -8.18
C ILE A 93 11.53 11.51 -8.92
N ALA A 94 10.65 10.57 -9.24
CA ALA A 94 9.30 10.89 -9.71
C ALA A 94 8.46 11.31 -8.51
N VAL A 95 8.08 12.60 -8.45
CA VAL A 95 7.44 13.22 -7.28
C VAL A 95 6.28 14.13 -7.70
N GLY A 96 5.30 14.32 -6.83
CA GLY A 96 4.05 15.02 -7.11
C GLY A 96 2.92 14.02 -7.36
N LYS A 97 1.80 14.49 -7.87
CA LYS A 97 0.57 13.71 -8.09
C LYS A 97 0.22 13.64 -9.57
N VAL A 98 -0.29 12.49 -10.00
CA VAL A 98 -0.87 12.30 -11.33
C VAL A 98 -2.23 12.98 -11.40
N GLY A 99 -3.05 12.86 -10.34
CA GLY A 99 -4.42 13.33 -10.31
C GLY A 99 -4.58 14.85 -10.45
N ASP A 100 -3.59 15.64 -10.02
CA ASP A 100 -3.55 17.10 -10.18
C ASP A 100 -2.56 17.58 -11.26
N SER A 101 -1.92 16.64 -11.96
CA SER A 101 -0.91 16.90 -13.00
C SER A 101 0.34 17.61 -12.48
N SER A 102 0.68 17.48 -11.20
CA SER A 102 1.90 18.04 -10.60
C SER A 102 3.11 17.12 -10.65
N ILE A 103 2.92 15.86 -11.12
CA ILE A 103 4.00 14.88 -11.23
C ILE A 103 5.12 15.41 -12.13
N ALA A 104 6.36 15.35 -11.61
CA ALA A 104 7.54 15.83 -12.31
C ALA A 104 8.80 15.13 -11.79
N PRO A 105 9.90 15.11 -12.55
CA PRO A 105 11.16 14.61 -12.05
C PRO A 105 11.80 15.66 -11.13
N LEU A 106 12.23 15.25 -9.94
CA LEU A 106 13.19 15.98 -9.11
C LEU A 106 14.56 15.34 -9.37
N VAL A 107 15.51 16.13 -9.89
CA VAL A 107 16.85 15.65 -10.21
C VAL A 107 17.84 16.30 -9.27
N LEU A 108 18.52 15.48 -8.47
CA LEU A 108 19.56 15.90 -7.55
C LEU A 108 20.88 15.28 -8.00
N ALA A 109 21.97 16.02 -7.95
CA ALA A 109 23.26 15.55 -8.44
C ALA A 109 24.39 15.91 -7.47
N ASP A 110 25.40 15.06 -7.39
CA ASP A 110 26.65 15.30 -6.67
C ASP A 110 27.83 14.53 -7.29
N ASP A 111 29.03 14.78 -6.78
CA ASP A 111 30.26 14.16 -7.30
C ASP A 111 30.62 12.83 -6.64
N GLY A 112 29.73 12.26 -5.81
CA GLY A 112 29.99 11.01 -5.09
C GLY A 112 31.10 11.09 -4.05
N SER A 113 31.76 12.25 -3.85
CA SER A 113 32.90 12.39 -2.96
C SER A 113 32.54 12.09 -1.49
N ARG A 114 33.50 11.53 -0.77
CA ARG A 114 33.36 11.15 0.64
C ARG A 114 34.67 11.44 1.36
N SER A 115 34.60 12.18 2.46
CA SER A 115 35.77 12.53 3.25
C SER A 115 36.23 11.38 4.15
N SER A 116 35.33 10.50 4.55
CA SER A 116 35.58 9.33 5.39
C SER A 116 34.79 8.12 4.93
N SER A 117 35.42 6.96 4.84
CA SER A 117 34.74 5.70 4.53
C SER A 117 33.81 5.18 5.62
N THR A 118 33.87 5.78 6.82
CA THR A 118 33.05 5.41 7.99
C THR A 118 31.92 6.40 8.24
N SER A 119 31.92 7.58 7.60
CA SER A 119 30.80 8.51 7.67
C SER A 119 29.66 8.04 6.79
N VAL A 120 28.44 8.45 7.14
CA VAL A 120 27.24 8.26 6.32
C VAL A 120 27.09 9.47 5.42
N ARG A 121 26.95 9.27 4.12
CA ARG A 121 26.48 10.31 3.22
C ARG A 121 24.96 10.31 3.27
N LEU A 122 24.38 11.45 3.55
CA LEU A 122 22.95 11.59 3.77
C LEU A 122 22.38 12.73 2.92
N ARG A 123 21.41 12.43 2.11
CA ARG A 123 20.54 13.40 1.47
C ARG A 123 19.16 13.32 2.10
N VAL A 124 18.59 14.48 2.47
CA VAL A 124 17.23 14.58 3.01
C VAL A 124 16.39 15.39 2.04
N ALA A 125 15.17 14.93 1.74
CA ALA A 125 14.28 15.61 0.80
C ALA A 125 12.83 15.59 1.30
N HIS A 126 12.09 16.66 1.04
CA HIS A 126 10.64 16.72 1.25
C HIS A 126 9.92 16.36 -0.05
N LEU A 127 9.35 15.15 -0.10
CA LEU A 127 8.74 14.54 -1.28
C LEU A 127 7.22 14.37 -1.17
N SER A 128 6.60 14.87 -0.08
CA SER A 128 5.18 14.73 0.21
C SER A 128 4.41 16.02 -0.09
N PRO A 129 3.63 16.11 -1.17
CA PRO A 129 2.74 17.24 -1.41
C PRO A 129 1.61 17.30 -0.38
N ASP A 130 1.13 16.15 0.14
CA ASP A 130 0.05 16.09 1.11
C ASP A 130 0.48 16.66 2.47
N ALA A 131 1.73 16.46 2.88
CA ALA A 131 2.25 17.02 4.13
C ALA A 131 2.39 18.55 4.05
N GLU A 132 2.86 19.11 2.92
CA GLU A 132 2.88 20.56 2.73
C GLU A 132 1.46 21.15 2.74
N ALA A 133 0.52 20.49 2.11
CA ALA A 133 -0.88 20.90 2.12
C ALA A 133 -1.48 20.84 3.54
N ALA A 134 -1.21 19.79 4.29
CA ALA A 134 -1.66 19.64 5.68
C ALA A 134 -1.02 20.67 6.63
N ALA A 135 0.25 20.98 6.44
CA ALA A 135 0.98 22.01 7.20
C ALA A 135 0.58 23.44 6.78
N ALA A 136 -0.12 23.60 5.65
CA ALA A 136 -0.40 24.87 4.99
C ALA A 136 0.87 25.70 4.69
N GLY A 137 1.99 25.01 4.41
CA GLY A 137 3.28 25.60 4.11
C GLY A 137 4.47 24.68 4.45
N PRO A 138 5.69 25.23 4.56
CA PRO A 138 6.88 24.44 4.85
C PRO A 138 6.77 23.64 6.14
N VAL A 139 7.62 22.63 6.27
CA VAL A 139 7.79 21.82 7.47
C VAL A 139 9.16 22.01 8.08
N ASP A 140 9.24 21.97 9.41
CA ASP A 140 10.48 21.96 10.16
C ASP A 140 10.90 20.51 10.46
N VAL A 141 12.15 20.19 10.18
CA VAL A 141 12.73 18.86 10.38
C VAL A 141 13.81 18.93 11.44
N PHE A 142 13.68 18.12 12.46
CA PHE A 142 14.61 18.00 13.57
C PHE A 142 15.34 16.66 13.49
N VAL A 143 16.66 16.70 13.43
CA VAL A 143 17.53 15.52 13.45
C VAL A 143 18.35 15.56 14.74
N THR A 144 18.11 14.63 15.64
CA THR A 144 18.73 14.57 16.96
C THR A 144 19.33 13.20 17.22
N ALA A 145 20.10 13.03 18.29
CA ALA A 145 20.37 11.71 18.82
C ALA A 145 19.04 11.07 19.30
N ALA A 146 18.97 9.75 19.25
CA ALA A 146 17.75 9.03 19.65
C ALA A 146 17.41 9.29 21.14
N GLY A 147 16.16 9.70 21.38
CA GLY A 147 15.65 10.01 22.72
C GLY A 147 15.95 11.41 23.24
N ASP A 148 16.67 12.25 22.49
CA ASP A 148 16.89 13.64 22.87
C ASP A 148 15.59 14.46 22.78
N PRO A 149 15.40 15.49 23.62
CA PRO A 149 14.24 16.38 23.52
C PRO A 149 14.23 17.14 22.19
N LEU A 150 13.05 17.62 21.79
CA LEU A 150 12.91 18.47 20.60
C LEU A 150 13.71 19.78 20.81
N PRO A 151 14.69 20.12 19.94
CA PRO A 151 15.42 21.38 20.04
C PRO A 151 14.50 22.59 19.79
N ALA A 152 14.93 23.77 20.23
CA ALA A 152 14.21 25.01 19.94
C ALA A 152 14.31 25.45 18.48
N ASP A 153 15.41 25.10 17.80
CA ASP A 153 15.66 25.44 16.39
C ASP A 153 15.63 24.17 15.55
N ALA A 154 14.92 24.22 14.43
CA ALA A 154 14.89 23.14 13.46
C ALA A 154 16.27 22.90 12.84
N THR A 155 16.58 21.64 12.52
CA THR A 155 17.81 21.32 11.76
C THR A 155 17.67 21.82 10.32
N PHE A 156 16.48 21.67 9.73
CA PHE A 156 16.13 22.12 8.39
C PHE A 156 14.68 22.60 8.36
N THR A 157 14.38 23.49 7.41
CA THR A 157 13.00 23.85 7.02
C THR A 157 12.88 23.60 5.53
N PHE A 158 11.84 22.87 5.11
CA PHE A 158 11.63 22.48 3.72
C PHE A 158 10.23 22.82 3.23
N SER A 159 10.18 23.39 2.03
CA SER A 159 8.99 23.30 1.16
C SER A 159 9.03 22.01 0.33
N PHE A 160 7.90 21.64 -0.24
CA PHE A 160 7.82 20.51 -1.16
C PHE A 160 8.85 20.58 -2.30
N LYS A 161 9.53 19.47 -2.60
CA LYS A 161 10.67 19.32 -3.54
C LYS A 161 11.99 19.93 -3.07
N GLU A 162 12.06 20.55 -1.90
CA GLU A 162 13.35 20.99 -1.37
C GLU A 162 14.15 19.83 -0.76
N SER A 163 15.45 19.96 -0.80
CA SER A 163 16.37 18.95 -0.29
C SER A 163 17.67 19.56 0.21
N VAL A 164 18.36 18.84 1.07
CA VAL A 164 19.71 19.17 1.54
C VAL A 164 20.64 17.98 1.38
N GLY A 165 21.90 18.24 1.15
CA GLY A 165 22.95 17.23 1.06
C GLY A 165 23.51 17.04 -0.35
N PRO A 166 24.42 16.04 -0.52
CA PRO A 166 24.78 15.08 0.52
C PRO A 166 25.54 15.71 1.69
N LEU A 167 25.13 15.37 2.92
CA LEU A 167 25.81 15.70 4.15
C LEU A 167 26.62 14.49 4.61
N GLU A 168 27.79 14.71 5.21
CA GLU A 168 28.51 13.66 5.90
C GLU A 168 28.24 13.73 7.39
N VAL A 169 27.59 12.69 7.93
CA VAL A 169 27.27 12.57 9.34
C VAL A 169 27.95 11.33 9.94
N PRO A 170 28.28 11.31 11.24
CA PRO A 170 28.76 10.12 11.90
C PRO A 170 27.74 8.97 11.79
N ALA A 171 28.22 7.73 11.72
CA ALA A 171 27.33 6.57 11.90
C ALA A 171 26.79 6.54 13.34
N GLY A 172 25.56 6.12 13.54
CA GLY A 172 24.92 6.08 14.85
C GLY A 172 23.41 6.05 14.78
N ASP A 173 22.79 6.17 15.94
CA ASP A 173 21.34 6.17 16.09
C ASP A 173 20.80 7.60 16.16
N TYR A 174 19.88 7.91 15.27
CA TYR A 174 19.27 9.23 15.15
C TYR A 174 17.76 9.14 15.35
N GLN A 175 17.14 10.29 15.60
CA GLN A 175 15.68 10.46 15.60
C GLN A 175 15.33 11.64 14.71
N ILE A 176 14.35 11.45 13.85
CA ILE A 176 13.87 12.46 12.90
C ILE A 176 12.43 12.80 13.27
N ARG A 177 12.17 14.07 13.56
CA ARG A 177 10.83 14.58 13.88
C ARG A 177 10.45 15.69 12.94
N VAL A 178 9.18 15.76 12.59
CA VAL A 178 8.63 16.78 11.68
C VAL A 178 7.52 17.55 12.37
N THR A 179 7.54 18.87 12.23
CA THR A 179 6.47 19.77 12.69
C THR A 179 6.06 20.73 11.57
N PRO A 180 4.84 21.28 11.54
CA PRO A 180 4.53 22.45 10.76
C PRO A 180 5.45 23.63 11.18
N THR A 181 5.97 24.37 10.23
CA THR A 181 6.95 25.44 10.51
C THR A 181 6.45 26.43 11.56
N GLY A 182 7.29 26.68 12.55
CA GLY A 182 7.02 27.62 13.64
C GLY A 182 6.10 27.05 14.73
N THR A 183 5.91 25.72 14.77
CA THR A 183 5.16 25.05 15.84
C THR A 183 6.00 23.97 16.50
N ASP A 184 5.65 23.59 17.74
CA ASP A 184 6.25 22.47 18.47
C ASP A 184 5.41 21.19 18.36
N THR A 185 4.35 21.19 17.53
CA THR A 185 3.47 20.04 17.37
C THR A 185 4.13 19.02 16.44
N VAL A 186 4.63 17.92 17.02
CA VAL A 186 5.21 16.83 16.24
C VAL A 186 4.10 16.08 15.52
N VAL A 187 4.17 16.05 14.19
CA VAL A 187 3.23 15.32 13.31
C VAL A 187 3.82 14.03 12.76
N TYR A 188 5.11 13.85 12.94
CA TYR A 188 5.85 12.62 12.62
C TYR A 188 7.05 12.46 13.54
N ASP A 189 7.25 11.27 14.06
CA ASP A 189 8.41 10.85 14.85
C ASP A 189 8.91 9.48 14.35
N SER A 190 10.13 9.44 13.84
CA SER A 190 10.72 8.20 13.34
C SER A 190 11.04 7.15 14.41
N GLY A 191 11.04 7.55 15.70
CA GLY A 191 11.77 6.78 16.70
C GLY A 191 13.27 6.67 16.35
N THR A 192 13.89 5.56 16.71
CA THR A 192 15.32 5.35 16.46
C THR A 192 15.59 4.87 15.04
N VAL A 193 16.38 5.65 14.30
CA VAL A 193 16.84 5.32 12.93
C VAL A 193 18.35 5.05 12.96
N PRO A 194 18.79 3.80 12.75
CA PRO A 194 20.22 3.51 12.65
C PRO A 194 20.77 3.97 11.30
N LEU A 195 21.81 4.80 11.31
CA LEU A 195 22.57 5.19 10.12
C LEU A 195 23.87 4.39 10.08
N PRO A 196 23.99 3.37 9.20
CA PRO A 196 25.15 2.47 9.20
C PRO A 196 26.39 3.13 8.57
N ALA A 197 27.58 2.84 9.13
CA ALA A 197 28.85 3.37 8.64
C ALA A 197 29.04 3.05 7.14
N GLY A 198 29.48 4.05 6.38
CA GLY A 198 29.76 3.92 4.97
C GLY A 198 28.54 3.95 4.04
N ALA A 199 27.32 4.05 4.57
CA ALA A 199 26.10 4.11 3.75
C ALA A 199 26.02 5.42 2.93
N ASP A 200 25.30 5.35 1.81
CA ASP A 200 24.92 6.49 0.96
C ASP A 200 23.40 6.53 0.82
N LEU A 201 22.77 7.32 1.68
CA LEU A 201 21.34 7.29 1.90
C LEU A 201 20.65 8.52 1.31
N LEU A 202 19.51 8.28 0.64
CA LEU A 202 18.47 9.28 0.46
C LEU A 202 17.35 8.96 1.46
N ILE A 203 17.01 9.92 2.31
CA ILE A 203 15.83 9.85 3.18
C ILE A 203 14.83 10.89 2.69
N GLY A 204 13.70 10.42 2.17
CA GLY A 204 12.61 11.25 1.67
C GLY A 204 11.38 11.17 2.57
N ALA A 205 10.84 12.32 3.00
CA ALA A 205 9.50 12.36 3.57
C ALA A 205 8.49 12.23 2.43
N VAL A 206 7.79 11.10 2.35
CA VAL A 206 6.81 10.77 1.30
C VAL A 206 5.41 10.72 1.90
N ASP A 207 4.36 10.77 1.06
CA ASP A 207 2.98 10.66 1.54
C ASP A 207 2.77 9.35 2.31
N ASN A 208 2.12 9.44 3.46
CA ASN A 208 1.73 8.24 4.21
C ASN A 208 0.60 7.50 3.49
N THR A 209 0.78 6.20 3.24
CA THR A 209 -0.21 5.31 2.62
C THR A 209 -0.53 4.09 3.49
N VAL A 210 -0.02 4.07 4.72
CA VAL A 210 -0.30 3.05 5.74
C VAL A 210 -1.25 3.62 6.80
N PHE A 211 -1.62 2.84 7.81
CA PHE A 211 -2.45 3.33 8.91
C PHE A 211 -1.75 4.44 9.70
N GLY A 212 -2.54 5.37 10.27
CA GLY A 212 -2.12 6.42 11.18
C GLY A 212 -2.34 7.84 10.65
N ASP A 213 -2.30 8.80 11.58
CA ASP A 213 -2.62 10.21 11.32
C ASP A 213 -1.43 11.03 10.80
N SER A 214 -0.22 10.47 10.83
CA SER A 214 0.94 11.18 10.30
C SER A 214 0.78 11.41 8.80
N PRO A 215 0.99 12.63 8.29
CA PRO A 215 0.89 12.93 6.87
C PRO A 215 2.02 12.33 6.05
N VAL A 216 3.10 11.87 6.70
CA VAL A 216 4.28 11.31 6.04
C VAL A 216 4.73 9.99 6.65
N SER A 217 5.43 9.20 5.85
CA SER A 217 6.41 8.22 6.27
C SER A 217 7.78 8.59 5.69
N LEU A 218 8.87 8.04 6.23
CA LEU A 218 10.19 8.23 5.65
C LEU A 218 10.54 7.06 4.75
N LEU A 219 10.85 7.35 3.50
CA LEU A 219 11.43 6.42 2.56
C LEU A 219 12.96 6.51 2.66
N VAL A 220 13.61 5.45 3.10
CA VAL A 220 15.06 5.31 3.15
C VAL A 220 15.50 4.51 1.94
N VAL A 221 16.38 5.10 1.12
CA VAL A 221 16.90 4.48 -0.11
C VAL A 221 18.41 4.33 0.02
N ASN A 222 18.89 3.10 -0.17
CA ASN A 222 20.31 2.73 -0.17
C ASN A 222 20.63 1.92 -1.44
N GLY A 223 21.19 2.57 -2.45
CA GLY A 223 21.29 1.96 -3.78
C GLY A 223 19.90 1.71 -4.37
N ALA A 224 19.59 0.44 -4.68
CA ALA A 224 18.27 0.00 -5.13
C ALA A 224 17.36 -0.48 -3.97
N ASP A 225 17.91 -0.68 -2.78
CA ASP A 225 17.16 -1.15 -1.62
C ASP A 225 16.36 0.00 -1.02
N THR A 226 15.11 -0.28 -0.65
CA THR A 226 14.22 0.68 0.00
C THR A 226 13.65 0.11 1.30
N SER A 227 13.46 0.98 2.28
CA SER A 227 12.70 0.68 3.49
C SER A 227 11.87 1.87 3.90
N GLU A 228 10.75 1.61 4.54
CA GLU A 228 9.85 2.64 5.05
C GLU A 228 9.92 2.69 6.58
N ILE A 229 9.96 3.91 7.13
CA ILE A 229 9.88 4.17 8.56
C ILE A 229 8.58 4.91 8.80
N VAL A 230 7.65 4.24 9.46
CA VAL A 230 6.36 4.80 9.86
C VAL A 230 6.52 5.60 11.14
N ASP A 231 5.59 6.51 11.42
CA ASP A 231 5.54 7.23 12.69
C ASP A 231 5.48 6.26 13.88
N VAL A 232 6.30 6.49 14.90
CA VAL A 232 6.43 5.59 16.06
C VAL A 232 5.15 5.54 16.91
N GLY A 233 4.35 6.60 16.88
CA GLY A 233 3.06 6.69 17.57
C GLY A 233 1.91 6.00 16.85
N THR A 234 2.16 5.49 15.64
CA THR A 234 1.13 4.84 14.82
C THR A 234 0.77 3.46 15.40
N GLY A 235 -0.52 3.21 15.53
CA GLY A 235 -1.07 1.88 15.85
C GLY A 235 -1.24 1.02 14.60
N VAL A 236 -2.23 0.15 14.63
CA VAL A 236 -2.67 -0.69 13.51
C VAL A 236 -4.17 -0.51 13.29
N GLY A 237 -4.60 -0.52 12.04
CA GLY A 237 -6.01 -0.43 11.68
C GLY A 237 -6.61 -1.81 11.44
N ILE A 238 -7.64 -2.15 12.19
CA ILE A 238 -8.34 -3.43 12.08
C ILE A 238 -9.79 -3.19 11.68
N ARG A 239 -10.25 -3.93 10.68
CA ARG A 239 -11.66 -4.09 10.33
C ARG A 239 -12.01 -5.57 10.46
N ALA A 240 -13.18 -5.89 11.01
CA ALA A 240 -13.65 -7.26 11.14
C ALA A 240 -14.96 -7.46 10.39
N ALA A 241 -15.16 -8.65 9.80
CA ALA A 241 -16.40 -9.06 9.13
C ALA A 241 -16.88 -10.40 9.67
N HIS A 242 -18.18 -10.47 10.00
CA HIS A 242 -18.80 -11.71 10.44
C HIS A 242 -19.39 -12.48 9.25
N ASN A 243 -18.64 -13.47 8.77
CA ASN A 243 -18.98 -14.30 7.61
C ASN A 243 -19.24 -15.77 7.95
N SER A 244 -19.37 -16.11 9.23
CA SER A 244 -19.65 -17.48 9.66
C SER A 244 -21.11 -17.82 9.41
N ALA A 245 -21.37 -18.85 8.60
CA ALA A 245 -22.71 -19.21 8.15
C ALA A 245 -23.47 -20.17 9.09
N THR A 246 -24.70 -20.17 8.96
CA THR A 246 -25.89 -20.67 9.66
C THR A 246 -25.85 -22.00 10.42
N PRO A 247 -26.63 -22.10 11.48
CA PRO A 247 -27.34 -21.02 12.16
C PRO A 247 -26.39 -20.34 13.15
N THR A 248 -25.92 -19.16 12.79
CA THR A 248 -24.98 -18.42 13.65
C THR A 248 -25.75 -17.34 14.42
N PRO A 249 -25.59 -17.28 15.74
CA PRO A 249 -26.00 -16.11 16.51
C PRO A 249 -25.11 -14.93 16.11
N ASP A 250 -25.56 -13.72 16.40
CA ASP A 250 -24.68 -12.57 16.44
C ASP A 250 -23.46 -12.87 17.32
N VAL A 251 -22.35 -12.21 17.06
CA VAL A 251 -21.09 -12.48 17.78
C VAL A 251 -20.62 -11.26 18.56
N ASP A 252 -19.91 -11.54 19.65
CA ASP A 252 -19.15 -10.56 20.42
C ASP A 252 -17.65 -10.77 20.13
N ILE A 253 -16.92 -9.68 19.91
CA ILE A 253 -15.49 -9.68 19.58
C ILE A 253 -14.73 -9.08 20.76
N TYR A 254 -13.74 -9.80 21.26
CA TYR A 254 -12.85 -9.39 22.35
C TYR A 254 -11.44 -9.20 21.80
N VAL A 255 -10.77 -8.14 22.22
CA VAL A 255 -9.39 -7.84 21.87
C VAL A 255 -8.59 -7.67 23.15
N ASN A 256 -7.58 -8.53 23.35
CA ASN A 256 -6.72 -8.56 24.55
C ASN A 256 -7.49 -8.71 25.88
N GLU A 257 -8.73 -9.20 25.81
CA GLU A 257 -9.61 -9.44 26.94
C GLU A 257 -10.16 -10.87 26.89
N ASP A 258 -10.57 -11.41 28.03
CA ASP A 258 -11.27 -12.68 28.10
C ASP A 258 -12.79 -12.51 27.87
N PRO A 259 -13.51 -13.54 27.39
CA PRO A 259 -14.94 -13.46 27.10
C PRO A 259 -15.84 -13.10 28.30
N ASP A 260 -15.36 -13.18 29.55
CA ASP A 260 -16.05 -12.72 30.76
C ASP A 260 -15.87 -11.22 31.02
N GLY A 261 -15.01 -10.54 30.20
CA GLY A 261 -14.83 -9.10 30.21
C GLY A 261 -15.85 -8.36 29.35
N SER A 262 -15.49 -7.15 28.92
CA SER A 262 -16.31 -6.35 28.02
C SER A 262 -15.86 -6.57 26.58
N PRO A 263 -16.77 -6.90 25.63
CA PRO A 263 -16.39 -7.01 24.24
C PRO A 263 -15.92 -5.67 23.68
N ALA A 264 -14.92 -5.71 22.82
CA ALA A 264 -14.46 -4.56 22.04
C ALA A 264 -15.52 -4.14 21.01
N ALA A 265 -16.29 -5.12 20.47
CA ALA A 265 -17.44 -4.91 19.61
C ALA A 265 -18.46 -6.04 19.77
N GLY A 266 -19.74 -5.71 19.63
CA GLY A 266 -20.85 -6.66 19.63
C GLY A 266 -22.18 -6.04 20.10
N PRO A 267 -23.32 -6.66 19.80
CA PRO A 267 -23.46 -7.79 18.87
C PRO A 267 -23.16 -7.40 17.42
N VAL A 268 -22.46 -8.27 16.69
CA VAL A 268 -22.20 -8.12 15.25
C VAL A 268 -22.99 -9.19 14.51
N ALA A 269 -23.96 -8.77 13.71
CA ALA A 269 -24.81 -9.69 12.99
C ALA A 269 -24.10 -10.30 11.76
N TYR A 270 -24.62 -11.43 11.27
CA TYR A 270 -24.10 -12.08 10.06
C TYR A 270 -24.08 -11.12 8.88
N GLY A 271 -22.94 -11.06 8.17
CA GLY A 271 -22.72 -10.18 7.03
C GLY A 271 -22.39 -8.74 7.38
N GLU A 272 -22.37 -8.38 8.68
CA GLU A 272 -21.98 -7.05 9.16
C GLU A 272 -20.47 -6.96 9.41
N THR A 273 -20.00 -5.72 9.54
CA THR A 273 -18.60 -5.37 9.79
C THR A 273 -18.43 -4.50 11.03
N VAL A 274 -17.21 -4.50 11.56
CA VAL A 274 -16.76 -3.57 12.58
C VAL A 274 -15.51 -2.85 12.05
N PRO A 275 -15.52 -1.52 11.90
CA PRO A 275 -16.66 -0.61 12.13
C PRO A 275 -17.88 -0.94 11.26
N ALA A 276 -19.07 -0.53 11.71
CA ALA A 276 -20.32 -0.75 10.98
C ALA A 276 -20.39 0.02 9.63
N SER A 277 -19.55 1.01 9.45
CA SER A 277 -19.36 1.69 8.16
C SER A 277 -18.11 1.09 7.48
N PRO A 278 -18.28 0.30 6.42
CA PRO A 278 -17.17 -0.40 5.78
C PRO A 278 -16.44 0.47 4.72
N GLU A 279 -16.48 1.79 4.85
CA GLU A 279 -15.86 2.74 3.91
C GLU A 279 -14.33 2.62 3.94
N THR A 280 -13.67 2.99 2.84
CA THR A 280 -12.20 3.04 2.75
C THR A 280 -11.63 3.94 3.86
N GLY A 281 -10.68 3.40 4.63
CA GLY A 281 -10.09 4.09 5.76
C GLY A 281 -10.86 3.94 7.09
N SER A 282 -12.01 3.25 7.11
CA SER A 282 -12.76 2.98 8.33
C SER A 282 -12.20 1.76 9.04
N TYR A 283 -11.41 1.98 10.09
CA TYR A 283 -10.78 0.95 10.91
C TYR A 283 -10.89 1.29 12.40
N VAL A 284 -10.87 0.26 13.23
CA VAL A 284 -10.62 0.40 14.67
C VAL A 284 -9.12 0.37 14.90
N GLU A 285 -8.61 1.34 15.65
CA GLU A 285 -7.19 1.38 16.00
C GLU A 285 -6.88 0.44 17.16
N LEU A 286 -5.81 -0.35 17.01
CA LEU A 286 -5.19 -1.14 18.09
C LEU A 286 -3.72 -0.75 18.22
N ALA A 287 -3.13 -1.08 19.37
CA ALA A 287 -1.69 -0.98 19.53
C ALA A 287 -0.99 -2.03 18.65
N ALA A 288 0.16 -1.68 18.06
CA ALA A 288 1.02 -2.65 17.40
C ALA A 288 1.59 -3.67 18.41
N GLY A 289 1.95 -4.84 17.91
CA GLY A 289 2.45 -5.96 18.69
C GLY A 289 1.53 -7.16 18.64
N SER A 290 1.58 -7.99 19.66
CA SER A 290 0.80 -9.22 19.77
C SER A 290 -0.58 -8.91 20.31
N ASN A 291 -1.62 -9.14 19.50
CA ASN A 291 -3.02 -8.89 19.85
C ASN A 291 -3.81 -10.19 19.80
N ARG A 292 -4.42 -10.58 20.91
CA ARG A 292 -5.34 -11.71 20.97
C ARG A 292 -6.72 -11.27 20.51
N VAL A 293 -7.33 -12.02 19.61
CA VAL A 293 -8.72 -11.83 19.15
C VAL A 293 -9.52 -13.06 19.53
N ALA A 294 -10.52 -12.88 20.39
CA ALA A 294 -11.46 -13.95 20.74
C ALA A 294 -12.87 -13.56 20.25
N ILE A 295 -13.59 -14.53 19.70
CA ILE A 295 -14.96 -14.34 19.21
C ILE A 295 -15.85 -15.38 19.88
N THR A 296 -17.01 -14.91 20.43
CA THR A 296 -18.02 -15.75 21.04
C THR A 296 -19.37 -15.54 20.38
N ALA A 297 -20.31 -16.45 20.59
CA ALA A 297 -21.72 -16.13 20.40
C ALA A 297 -22.14 -15.02 21.39
N THR A 298 -22.96 -14.08 20.94
CA THR A 298 -23.38 -12.96 21.78
C THR A 298 -23.96 -13.44 23.12
N GLY A 299 -23.36 -12.93 24.20
CA GLY A 299 -23.72 -13.27 25.58
C GLY A 299 -23.12 -14.59 26.09
N ASP A 300 -22.35 -15.33 25.31
CA ASP A 300 -21.59 -16.48 25.81
C ASP A 300 -20.25 -16.01 26.36
N THR A 301 -20.09 -16.06 27.67
CA THR A 301 -18.86 -15.61 28.37
C THR A 301 -17.90 -16.76 28.67
N SER A 302 -18.12 -17.95 28.12
CA SER A 302 -17.37 -19.15 28.48
C SER A 302 -16.71 -19.88 27.32
N ASN A 303 -17.23 -19.71 26.09
CA ASN A 303 -16.77 -20.47 24.93
C ASN A 303 -16.41 -19.55 23.77
N ALA A 304 -15.14 -19.26 23.59
CA ALA A 304 -14.66 -18.66 22.36
C ALA A 304 -14.71 -19.70 21.23
N VAL A 305 -15.36 -19.33 20.12
CA VAL A 305 -15.41 -20.14 18.89
C VAL A 305 -14.21 -19.85 17.99
N ILE A 306 -13.59 -18.71 18.18
CA ILE A 306 -12.27 -18.33 17.63
C ILE A 306 -11.46 -17.75 18.79
N ASP A 307 -10.19 -18.11 18.90
CA ASP A 307 -9.25 -17.58 19.89
C ASP A 307 -7.84 -17.61 19.27
N GLU A 308 -7.45 -16.50 18.65
CA GLU A 308 -6.22 -16.37 17.85
C GLU A 308 -5.40 -15.18 18.30
N THR A 309 -4.08 -15.27 18.11
CA THR A 309 -3.15 -14.17 18.38
C THR A 309 -2.52 -13.71 17.09
N LEU A 310 -2.63 -12.41 16.81
CA LEU A 310 -2.09 -11.75 15.63
C LEU A 310 -0.91 -10.85 16.02
N ASP A 311 0.23 -11.02 15.36
CA ASP A 311 1.36 -10.11 15.47
C ASP A 311 1.24 -9.03 14.39
N LEU A 312 1.05 -7.79 14.81
CA LEU A 312 0.74 -6.64 13.96
C LEU A 312 1.81 -5.58 14.11
N ALA A 313 2.33 -5.08 12.99
CA ALA A 313 3.34 -4.03 12.96
C ALA A 313 2.69 -2.62 12.88
N ASN A 314 3.41 -1.59 13.34
CA ASN A 314 2.97 -0.20 13.17
C ASN A 314 2.61 0.08 11.71
N GLY A 315 1.47 0.71 11.48
CA GLY A 315 0.98 1.06 10.16
C GLY A 315 0.23 -0.06 9.43
N ASP A 316 0.16 -1.27 10.00
CA ASP A 316 -0.61 -2.36 9.39
C ASP A 316 -2.09 -2.00 9.24
N LEU A 317 -2.67 -2.41 8.12
CA LEU A 317 -4.09 -2.38 7.84
C LEU A 317 -4.56 -3.80 7.58
N ARG A 318 -5.58 -4.27 8.32
CA ARG A 318 -6.07 -5.65 8.21
C ARG A 318 -7.59 -5.71 8.18
N THR A 319 -8.11 -6.54 7.26
CA THR A 319 -9.49 -7.04 7.32
C THR A 319 -9.47 -8.45 7.89
N LEU A 320 -10.09 -8.62 9.06
CA LEU A 320 -10.29 -9.92 9.71
C LEU A 320 -11.65 -10.46 9.26
N VAL A 321 -11.68 -11.72 8.79
CA VAL A 321 -12.92 -12.36 8.37
C VAL A 321 -13.11 -13.64 9.19
N ALA A 322 -14.11 -13.64 10.06
CA ALA A 322 -14.57 -14.85 10.74
C ALA A 322 -15.49 -15.62 9.77
N ALA A 323 -15.04 -16.75 9.26
CA ALA A 323 -15.75 -17.52 8.24
C ALA A 323 -15.85 -19.00 8.62
N GLY A 324 -16.62 -19.76 7.86
CA GLY A 324 -16.85 -21.19 8.10
C GLY A 324 -18.26 -21.48 8.60
N ILE A 325 -18.46 -22.72 9.03
CA ILE A 325 -19.72 -23.22 9.61
C ILE A 325 -19.45 -23.61 11.07
N LEU A 326 -20.22 -23.09 12.00
CA LEU A 326 -19.98 -23.29 13.44
C LEU A 326 -19.88 -24.78 13.83
N ALA A 327 -20.64 -25.65 13.17
CA ALA A 327 -20.62 -27.08 13.45
C ALA A 327 -19.33 -27.79 13.01
N ASP A 328 -18.64 -27.24 12.02
CA ASP A 328 -17.42 -27.84 11.44
C ASP A 328 -16.14 -27.13 11.91
N GLY A 329 -16.28 -26.00 12.59
CA GLY A 329 -15.22 -25.12 13.03
C GLY A 329 -15.19 -23.81 12.24
N LEU A 330 -14.68 -22.75 12.87
CA LEU A 330 -14.56 -21.44 12.25
C LEU A 330 -13.09 -21.11 12.02
N ASP A 331 -12.84 -20.39 10.95
CA ASP A 331 -11.55 -19.85 10.57
C ASP A 331 -11.54 -18.33 10.80
N LEU A 332 -10.39 -17.78 11.22
CA LEU A 332 -10.12 -16.36 11.22
C LEU A 332 -9.06 -16.04 10.14
N PHE A 333 -9.49 -15.41 9.07
CA PHE A 333 -8.57 -14.94 8.04
C PHE A 333 -8.18 -13.48 8.32
N ALA A 334 -6.88 -13.17 8.25
CA ALA A 334 -6.33 -11.83 8.40
C ALA A 334 -5.74 -11.36 7.07
N PHE A 335 -6.49 -10.59 6.30
CA PHE A 335 -6.07 -10.08 5.00
C PHE A 335 -5.42 -8.71 5.15
N THR A 336 -4.27 -8.51 4.47
CA THR A 336 -3.61 -7.20 4.41
C THR A 336 -4.40 -6.25 3.53
N ASP A 337 -4.69 -5.06 4.02
CA ASP A 337 -5.33 -4.00 3.28
C ASP A 337 -4.31 -2.99 2.76
N ASP A 338 -4.66 -2.33 1.67
CA ASP A 338 -3.88 -1.25 1.07
C ASP A 338 -4.87 -0.19 0.54
N ASN A 339 -4.95 0.93 1.25
CA ASN A 339 -5.86 2.03 0.94
C ASN A 339 -5.28 3.03 -0.06
N ARG A 340 -4.11 2.75 -0.63
CA ARG A 340 -3.48 3.64 -1.60
C ARG A 340 -4.37 3.81 -2.83
N ARG A 341 -4.69 5.06 -3.16
CA ARG A 341 -5.51 5.44 -4.30
C ARG A 341 -4.62 5.76 -5.49
N ILE A 342 -4.89 5.17 -6.67
CA ILE A 342 -4.15 5.38 -7.91
C ILE A 342 -5.04 6.18 -8.87
N ALA A 343 -4.60 7.37 -9.25
CA ALA A 343 -5.42 8.35 -9.99
C ALA A 343 -5.90 7.87 -11.36
N THR A 344 -5.24 6.86 -11.95
CA THR A 344 -5.52 6.38 -13.32
C THR A 344 -6.40 5.14 -13.38
N GLU A 345 -6.75 4.55 -12.23
CA GLU A 345 -7.39 3.24 -12.18
C GLU A 345 -8.22 3.03 -10.91
N ALA A 346 -9.15 2.08 -10.96
CA ALA A 346 -9.76 1.49 -9.79
C ALA A 346 -8.91 0.32 -9.29
N ARG A 347 -8.86 0.12 -7.98
CA ARG A 347 -8.20 -1.03 -7.35
C ARG A 347 -9.27 -1.94 -6.74
N LEU A 348 -9.44 -3.13 -7.30
CA LEU A 348 -10.43 -4.10 -6.86
C LEU A 348 -9.74 -5.29 -6.20
N ARG A 349 -10.22 -5.68 -5.02
CA ARG A 349 -9.84 -6.91 -4.33
C ARG A 349 -11.06 -7.81 -4.14
N VAL A 350 -10.84 -9.11 -4.28
CA VAL A 350 -11.82 -10.15 -3.94
C VAL A 350 -11.29 -10.97 -2.78
N LEU A 351 -12.13 -11.19 -1.76
CA LEU A 351 -11.87 -12.07 -0.62
C LEU A 351 -12.85 -13.23 -0.68
N HIS A 352 -12.38 -14.46 -0.48
CA HIS A 352 -13.23 -15.64 -0.54
C HIS A 352 -13.49 -16.24 0.85
N GLY A 353 -14.64 -15.89 1.44
CA GLY A 353 -15.11 -16.40 2.73
C GLY A 353 -16.31 -17.37 2.65
N ALA A 354 -16.68 -17.83 1.45
CA ALA A 354 -17.82 -18.74 1.25
C ALA A 354 -17.37 -20.21 1.29
N VAL A 355 -17.32 -20.81 2.48
CA VAL A 355 -16.74 -22.15 2.71
C VAL A 355 -17.39 -23.26 1.87
N GLU A 356 -18.72 -23.23 1.66
CA GLU A 356 -19.42 -24.25 0.88
C GLU A 356 -19.13 -24.17 -0.63
N ALA A 357 -18.66 -23.00 -1.11
CA ALA A 357 -18.32 -22.83 -2.51
C ALA A 357 -16.95 -23.43 -2.85
N GLN A 358 -16.09 -23.68 -1.85
CA GLN A 358 -14.73 -24.26 -1.97
C GLN A 358 -13.83 -23.49 -2.94
N SER A 359 -13.81 -23.87 -4.23
CA SER A 359 -13.15 -23.19 -5.33
C SER A 359 -14.18 -22.54 -6.24
N VAL A 360 -13.91 -21.33 -6.70
CA VAL A 360 -14.82 -20.58 -7.58
C VAL A 360 -14.05 -19.87 -8.68
N ASP A 361 -14.74 -19.60 -9.79
CA ASP A 361 -14.28 -18.66 -10.80
C ASP A 361 -14.96 -17.31 -10.61
N VAL A 362 -14.21 -16.24 -10.70
CA VAL A 362 -14.72 -14.87 -10.58
C VAL A 362 -14.54 -14.13 -11.90
N PHE A 363 -15.63 -13.60 -12.43
CA PHE A 363 -15.64 -12.81 -13.66
C PHE A 363 -15.96 -11.36 -13.34
N LEU A 364 -15.23 -10.45 -13.95
CA LEU A 364 -15.48 -9.02 -13.93
C LEU A 364 -15.83 -8.56 -15.34
N ILE A 365 -17.11 -8.35 -15.62
CA ILE A 365 -17.63 -8.10 -16.97
C ILE A 365 -18.06 -6.62 -17.10
N PRO A 366 -17.44 -5.82 -18.01
CA PRO A 366 -17.90 -4.46 -18.29
C PRO A 366 -19.35 -4.44 -18.80
N THR A 367 -20.20 -3.55 -18.29
CA THR A 367 -21.61 -3.45 -18.72
C THR A 367 -21.76 -3.01 -20.17
N ALA A 368 -20.84 -2.17 -20.67
CA ALA A 368 -20.80 -1.75 -22.08
C ALA A 368 -20.58 -2.94 -23.04
N ALA A 369 -19.96 -4.03 -22.56
CA ALA A 369 -19.81 -5.28 -23.32
C ALA A 369 -21.06 -6.16 -23.27
N GLY A 370 -22.18 -5.65 -22.73
CA GLY A 370 -23.45 -6.39 -22.59
C GLY A 370 -23.51 -7.24 -21.32
N GLY A 371 -22.74 -6.89 -20.28
CA GLY A 371 -22.57 -7.64 -19.03
C GLY A 371 -23.83 -7.87 -18.17
N ALA A 372 -24.97 -7.44 -18.63
CA ALA A 372 -26.26 -7.69 -17.97
C ALA A 372 -26.79 -9.14 -18.12
N GLY A 373 -26.15 -10.01 -18.92
CA GLY A 373 -26.66 -11.35 -19.23
C GLY A 373 -25.66 -12.48 -18.99
N ALA A 374 -26.13 -13.59 -18.40
CA ALA A 374 -25.35 -14.81 -18.16
C ALA A 374 -24.72 -15.44 -19.42
N THR A 375 -25.18 -15.06 -20.60
CA THR A 375 -24.67 -15.53 -21.90
C THR A 375 -23.22 -15.04 -22.20
N LEU A 376 -22.71 -14.09 -21.46
CA LEU A 376 -21.35 -13.57 -21.65
C LEU A 376 -20.28 -14.38 -20.92
N ILE A 377 -20.62 -15.08 -19.85
CA ILE A 377 -19.66 -15.92 -19.11
C ILE A 377 -19.07 -17.00 -20.03
N GLY A 378 -19.87 -17.60 -20.89
CA GLY A 378 -19.45 -18.66 -21.81
C GLY A 378 -18.37 -18.27 -22.83
N ASN A 379 -18.07 -16.96 -22.98
CA ASN A 379 -17.07 -16.42 -23.91
C ASN A 379 -16.00 -15.57 -23.22
N ALA A 380 -16.10 -15.34 -21.91
CA ALA A 380 -15.13 -14.57 -21.12
C ALA A 380 -14.22 -15.54 -20.37
N SER A 381 -12.96 -15.17 -20.25
CA SER A 381 -12.06 -15.82 -19.29
C SER A 381 -12.33 -15.26 -17.88
N PRO A 382 -12.28 -16.10 -16.83
CA PRO A 382 -12.36 -15.60 -15.47
C PRO A 382 -11.22 -14.61 -15.18
N ALA A 383 -11.50 -13.60 -14.37
CA ALA A 383 -10.50 -12.70 -13.82
C ALA A 383 -9.70 -13.41 -12.71
N LEU A 384 -10.37 -14.33 -11.98
CA LEU A 384 -9.76 -15.25 -11.02
C LEU A 384 -10.28 -16.63 -11.36
N ASP A 385 -9.38 -17.57 -11.61
CA ASP A 385 -9.59 -18.97 -11.97
C ASP A 385 -9.22 -19.87 -10.80
N ASP A 386 -10.03 -20.86 -10.48
CA ASP A 386 -9.80 -21.76 -9.33
C ASP A 386 -9.53 -21.03 -8.00
N PHE A 387 -10.27 -19.95 -7.72
CA PHE A 387 -10.04 -19.10 -6.56
C PHE A 387 -10.51 -19.80 -5.28
N GLN A 388 -9.56 -20.11 -4.39
CA GLN A 388 -9.77 -20.99 -3.25
C GLN A 388 -10.38 -20.26 -2.04
N TYR A 389 -11.20 -20.99 -1.25
CA TYR A 389 -11.65 -20.52 0.06
C TYR A 389 -10.51 -20.05 0.95
N GLY A 390 -10.71 -18.97 1.68
CA GLY A 390 -9.74 -18.36 2.59
C GLY A 390 -8.64 -17.56 1.90
N THR A 391 -8.76 -17.28 0.59
CA THR A 391 -7.74 -16.51 -0.14
C THR A 391 -8.19 -15.11 -0.53
N SER A 392 -7.21 -14.27 -0.86
CA SER A 392 -7.36 -12.91 -1.39
C SER A 392 -6.73 -12.81 -2.76
N SER A 393 -7.38 -12.12 -3.70
CA SER A 393 -6.78 -11.78 -5.01
C SER A 393 -5.62 -10.77 -4.90
N GLY A 394 -5.45 -10.11 -3.75
CA GLY A 394 -4.78 -8.84 -3.70
C GLY A 394 -5.55 -7.75 -4.44
N TYR A 395 -5.01 -6.53 -4.48
CA TYR A 395 -5.62 -5.44 -5.23
C TYR A 395 -5.19 -5.50 -6.70
N VAL A 396 -6.16 -5.66 -7.59
CA VAL A 396 -5.95 -5.73 -9.04
C VAL A 396 -6.33 -4.39 -9.66
N SER A 397 -5.49 -3.89 -10.55
CA SER A 397 -5.75 -2.67 -11.34
C SER A 397 -6.83 -2.91 -12.37
N VAL A 398 -7.90 -2.11 -12.31
CA VAL A 398 -9.07 -2.20 -13.17
C VAL A 398 -9.35 -0.84 -13.80
N ALA A 399 -9.71 -0.82 -15.09
CA ALA A 399 -10.11 0.43 -15.74
C ALA A 399 -11.38 0.98 -15.08
N ALA A 400 -11.48 2.30 -14.96
CA ALA A 400 -12.70 2.93 -14.48
C ALA A 400 -13.85 2.68 -15.47
N ASP A 401 -14.89 1.99 -15.02
CA ASP A 401 -16.08 1.66 -15.82
C ASP A 401 -17.17 1.10 -14.90
N GLU A 402 -18.30 0.70 -15.49
CA GLU A 402 -19.34 -0.07 -14.82
C GLU A 402 -19.18 -1.58 -15.09
N TYR A 403 -19.24 -2.37 -14.05
CA TYR A 403 -19.01 -3.81 -14.11
C TYR A 403 -20.12 -4.62 -13.43
N VAL A 404 -20.24 -5.88 -13.85
CA VAL A 404 -20.97 -6.92 -13.12
C VAL A 404 -19.96 -7.98 -12.66
N ILE A 405 -20.01 -8.34 -11.39
CA ILE A 405 -19.24 -9.45 -10.83
C ILE A 405 -20.11 -10.69 -10.93
N PHE A 406 -19.57 -11.75 -11.53
CA PHE A 406 -20.16 -13.09 -11.48
C PHE A 406 -19.22 -14.01 -10.70
N ILE A 407 -19.80 -14.89 -9.90
CA ILE A 407 -19.11 -16.00 -9.25
C ILE A 407 -19.77 -17.28 -9.74
N THR A 408 -18.95 -18.21 -10.23
CA THR A 408 -19.41 -19.53 -10.68
C THR A 408 -18.70 -20.64 -9.92
N SER A 409 -19.18 -21.87 -10.04
CA SER A 409 -18.37 -23.05 -9.71
C SER A 409 -17.09 -23.06 -10.55
N ASP A 410 -16.04 -23.72 -10.06
CA ASP A 410 -14.72 -23.83 -10.71
C ASP A 410 -14.74 -24.45 -12.13
N ASP A 411 -15.77 -25.21 -12.45
CA ASP A 411 -16.00 -25.74 -13.79
C ASP A 411 -16.80 -24.79 -14.70
N GLY A 412 -17.15 -23.60 -14.21
CA GLY A 412 -17.94 -22.58 -14.91
C GLY A 412 -19.39 -22.99 -15.20
N SER A 413 -19.85 -24.15 -14.70
CA SER A 413 -21.14 -24.71 -15.07
C SER A 413 -22.33 -24.12 -14.32
N THR A 414 -22.11 -23.60 -13.12
CA THR A 414 -23.13 -23.08 -12.21
C THR A 414 -22.86 -21.65 -11.80
N GLU A 415 -23.82 -20.75 -12.07
CA GLU A 415 -23.79 -19.38 -11.52
C GLU A 415 -24.17 -19.44 -10.04
N LEU A 416 -23.24 -19.00 -9.16
CA LEU A 416 -23.42 -18.96 -7.72
C LEU A 416 -23.86 -17.56 -7.27
N TYR A 417 -23.38 -16.52 -7.95
CA TYR A 417 -23.70 -15.13 -7.65
C TYR A 417 -23.56 -14.23 -8.88
N LYS A 418 -24.41 -13.22 -8.94
CA LYS A 418 -24.36 -12.13 -9.92
C LYS A 418 -24.68 -10.81 -9.23
N SER A 419 -23.78 -9.85 -9.31
CA SER A 419 -23.99 -8.51 -8.74
C SER A 419 -24.96 -7.68 -9.60
N PRO A 420 -25.56 -6.62 -9.05
CA PRO A 420 -26.02 -5.48 -9.86
C PRO A 420 -24.85 -4.84 -10.60
N SER A 421 -25.13 -3.85 -11.47
CA SER A 421 -24.05 -3.01 -12.05
C SER A 421 -23.35 -2.22 -10.94
N LEU A 422 -22.03 -2.33 -10.91
CA LEU A 422 -21.14 -1.68 -9.93
C LEU A 422 -20.28 -0.67 -10.67
N SER A 423 -20.26 0.58 -10.20
CA SER A 423 -19.40 1.63 -10.77
C SER A 423 -18.04 1.62 -10.06
N LEU A 424 -16.97 1.39 -10.82
CA LEU A 424 -15.60 1.48 -10.34
C LEU A 424 -14.97 2.75 -10.91
N SER A 425 -14.62 3.69 -10.06
CA SER A 425 -14.04 4.98 -10.45
C SER A 425 -12.52 4.96 -10.33
N ALA A 426 -11.84 5.71 -11.19
CA ALA A 426 -10.40 5.95 -11.02
C ALA A 426 -10.12 6.61 -9.66
N GLY A 427 -9.05 6.21 -8.99
CA GLY A 427 -8.76 6.60 -7.62
C GLY A 427 -9.57 5.84 -6.57
N GLY A 428 -10.50 4.97 -6.96
CA GLY A 428 -11.30 4.18 -6.03
C GLY A 428 -10.61 2.91 -5.59
N VAL A 429 -10.88 2.51 -4.34
CA VAL A 429 -10.44 1.25 -3.73
C VAL A 429 -11.69 0.45 -3.39
N TYR A 430 -11.73 -0.82 -3.76
CA TYR A 430 -12.93 -1.67 -3.70
C TYR A 430 -12.58 -3.05 -3.17
N THR A 431 -13.41 -3.57 -2.26
CA THR A 431 -13.28 -4.95 -1.78
C THR A 431 -14.62 -5.66 -1.91
N ALA A 432 -14.65 -6.79 -2.61
CA ALA A 432 -15.77 -7.70 -2.69
C ALA A 432 -15.49 -8.93 -1.83
N LEU A 433 -16.22 -9.12 -0.73
CA LEU A 433 -16.08 -10.25 0.17
C LEU A 433 -17.18 -11.28 -0.12
N ALA A 434 -16.82 -12.36 -0.78
CA ALA A 434 -17.72 -13.48 -1.02
C ALA A 434 -18.00 -14.24 0.29
N ARG A 435 -19.27 -14.50 0.57
CA ARG A 435 -19.76 -15.25 1.73
C ARG A 435 -20.93 -16.15 1.36
N LEU A 436 -21.29 -17.08 2.21
CA LEU A 436 -22.52 -17.85 2.03
C LEU A 436 -23.75 -16.94 2.15
N GLU A 437 -24.85 -17.30 1.55
CA GLU A 437 -26.12 -16.62 1.81
C GLU A 437 -26.73 -17.15 3.12
N GLU A 438 -27.23 -16.26 3.97
CA GLU A 438 -27.81 -16.63 5.28
C GLU A 438 -28.97 -17.63 5.14
N SER A 439 -29.79 -17.45 4.11
CA SER A 439 -30.93 -18.32 3.83
C SER A 439 -30.56 -19.68 3.23
N MET A 440 -29.27 -19.87 2.87
CA MET A 440 -28.79 -21.03 2.10
C MET A 440 -29.54 -21.25 0.77
N ALA A 441 -30.25 -20.22 0.27
CA ALA A 441 -30.94 -20.29 -1.01
C ALA A 441 -29.97 -20.19 -2.21
N SER A 442 -28.78 -19.60 -1.96
CA SER A 442 -27.64 -19.55 -2.87
C SER A 442 -26.37 -19.93 -2.10
N VAL A 443 -25.40 -20.49 -2.80
CA VAL A 443 -24.13 -20.93 -2.21
C VAL A 443 -23.21 -19.74 -1.95
N ALA A 444 -23.43 -18.59 -2.59
CA ALA A 444 -22.63 -17.40 -2.42
C ALA A 444 -23.46 -16.10 -2.48
N THR A 445 -23.05 -15.14 -1.72
CA THR A 445 -23.41 -13.72 -1.84
C THR A 445 -22.16 -12.87 -1.60
N VAL A 446 -22.25 -11.55 -1.70
CA VAL A 446 -21.10 -10.66 -1.57
C VAL A 446 -21.42 -9.50 -0.63
N THR A 447 -20.53 -9.25 0.32
CA THR A 447 -20.47 -7.98 1.07
C THR A 447 -19.53 -7.02 0.33
N LEU A 448 -20.02 -5.84 0.01
CA LEU A 448 -19.26 -4.79 -0.67
C LEU A 448 -18.69 -3.84 0.38
N LEU A 449 -17.39 -3.61 0.33
CA LEU A 449 -16.63 -2.79 1.27
C LEU A 449 -15.89 -1.69 0.51
N ASP A 450 -15.33 -0.76 1.28
CA ASP A 450 -14.52 0.36 0.79
C ASP A 450 -15.36 1.36 -0.02
N ASP A 451 -14.96 1.76 -1.22
CA ASP A 451 -15.65 2.78 -2.01
C ASP A 451 -16.89 2.26 -2.76
N PHE A 452 -17.31 1.02 -2.54
CA PHE A 452 -18.57 0.55 -3.10
C PHE A 452 -19.75 1.33 -2.52
N VAL A 453 -20.47 2.02 -3.39
CA VAL A 453 -21.76 2.63 -3.03
C VAL A 453 -22.81 1.52 -3.03
N ILE A 454 -23.31 1.20 -1.84
CA ILE A 454 -24.43 0.24 -1.70
C ILE A 454 -25.71 0.98 -2.11
N PRO A 455 -26.42 0.55 -3.15
CA PRO A 455 -27.64 1.18 -3.63
C PRO A 455 -28.79 1.09 -2.63
#